data_b5803722e0eb0a0e0656a4153f5032ac
#
_entry.id   b5803722e0eb0a0e0656a4153f5032ac
#
_cell.length_a   1.000
_cell.length_b   1.000
_cell.length_c   1.000
_cell.angle_alpha   90.00
_cell.angle_beta   90.00
_cell.angle_gamma   90.00
#
_symmetry.space_group_name_H-M   'P 1'
#
loop_
_entity.id
_entity.type
_entity.pdbx_description
1 polymer ?
#
loop_
_entity_poly.entity_id
_entity_poly.type
_entity_poly.pdbx_seq_one_letter_code
_entity_poly.pdbx_strand_id
1 'polypeptide(L)'
;MKTVPIFLIAVILSLSTTAQNKNKAAILVFSATKGFRHTSIHEGKMALLKLGKSMGIHVDTSEDANVFKLGNLNRYKAIVFLSTTGNILNETQQGVFQNFIRNGGGFVGIHAATDTEYDWPWYNKLVGAQFDSHPEQQEAELNVTDSLFIATKGLPAQWRHFDEWYNFKNYYWDSMKIVMTVDENTYKGGKNGNFHPVSWYHNYDGGRSFYTALGHTEESFSNPLFLAHLQGGLIYAMNYKKGKQKINKMVNVK
;
A
#
# COMPACT_ATOMS: atom_id res chain seq x y z
N MET A 1 15.74 -83.38 -0.17
CA MET A 1 15.11 -82.13 -0.74
C MET A 1 15.44 -80.99 0.23
N LYS A 2 16.30 -80.06 -0.19
CA LYS A 2 16.70 -78.89 0.65
C LYS A 2 15.86 -77.67 0.19
N THR A 3 15.02 -77.14 1.09
CA THR A 3 14.24 -75.95 0.88
C THR A 3 15.09 -74.70 1.12
N VAL A 4 15.22 -73.84 0.12
CA VAL A 4 15.90 -72.55 0.23
C VAL A 4 14.85 -71.46 0.57
N PRO A 5 15.04 -70.64 1.61
CA PRO A 5 14.14 -69.58 1.92
C PRO A 5 14.40 -68.34 1.01
N ILE A 6 13.37 -67.85 0.33
CA ILE A 6 13.40 -66.61 -0.44
C ILE A 6 13.19 -65.44 0.53
N PHE A 7 14.23 -64.60 0.70
CA PHE A 7 14.11 -63.31 1.41
C PHE A 7 13.57 -62.24 0.47
N LEU A 8 12.38 -61.76 0.75
CA LEU A 8 11.77 -60.65 0.05
C LEU A 8 12.30 -59.35 0.65
N ILE A 9 13.18 -58.63 -0.07
CA ILE A 9 13.66 -57.30 0.33
C ILE A 9 12.64 -56.26 -0.10
N ALA A 10 11.89 -55.71 0.85
CA ALA A 10 11.00 -54.57 0.62
C ALA A 10 11.82 -53.28 0.52
N VAL A 11 11.97 -52.73 -0.67
CA VAL A 11 12.58 -51.43 -0.90
C VAL A 11 11.54 -50.36 -0.55
N ILE A 12 11.70 -49.71 0.60
CA ILE A 12 10.91 -48.55 1.01
C ILE A 12 11.47 -47.32 0.25
N LEU A 13 10.83 -46.91 -0.85
CA LEU A 13 11.07 -45.62 -1.48
C LEU A 13 10.52 -44.52 -0.56
N SER A 14 11.38 -43.88 0.21
CA SER A 14 11.05 -42.63 0.91
C SER A 14 10.95 -41.49 -0.10
N LEU A 15 9.72 -41.14 -0.49
CA LEU A 15 9.41 -39.91 -1.24
C LEU A 15 9.69 -38.72 -0.32
N SER A 16 10.90 -38.17 -0.42
CA SER A 16 11.21 -36.85 0.16
C SER A 16 10.40 -35.80 -0.59
N THR A 17 9.25 -35.42 -0.06
CA THR A 17 8.53 -34.23 -0.52
C THR A 17 9.38 -33.02 -0.13
N THR A 18 10.21 -32.53 -1.06
CA THR A 18 10.80 -31.20 -0.95
C THR A 18 9.65 -30.21 -0.92
N ALA A 19 9.30 -29.72 0.26
CA ALA A 19 8.39 -28.61 0.44
C ALA A 19 8.98 -27.44 -0.36
N GLN A 20 8.41 -27.18 -1.53
CA GLN A 20 8.77 -26.06 -2.37
C GLN A 20 8.47 -24.81 -1.56
N ASN A 21 9.50 -24.19 -1.01
CA ASN A 21 9.42 -22.94 -0.28
C ASN A 21 9.03 -21.87 -1.31
N LYS A 22 7.71 -21.75 -1.61
CA LYS A 22 7.18 -20.71 -2.48
C LYS A 22 7.57 -19.40 -1.82
N ASN A 23 8.54 -18.68 -2.40
CA ASN A 23 8.93 -17.35 -1.96
C ASN A 23 7.65 -16.55 -1.76
N LYS A 24 7.35 -16.23 -0.50
CA LYS A 24 6.18 -15.41 -0.16
C LYS A 24 6.34 -14.07 -0.85
N ALA A 25 5.25 -13.54 -1.44
CA ALA A 25 5.26 -12.18 -1.94
C ALA A 25 5.70 -11.25 -0.82
N ALA A 26 6.50 -10.24 -1.12
CA ALA A 26 7.01 -9.29 -0.14
C ALA A 26 6.68 -7.86 -0.54
N ILE A 27 6.53 -6.98 0.45
CA ILE A 27 6.45 -5.53 0.30
C ILE A 27 7.49 -4.85 1.18
N LEU A 28 7.95 -3.66 0.75
CA LEU A 28 8.77 -2.77 1.56
C LEU A 28 7.91 -1.61 2.04
N VAL A 29 7.84 -1.37 3.35
CA VAL A 29 7.26 -0.17 3.94
C VAL A 29 8.40 0.80 4.25
N PHE A 30 8.44 1.89 3.52
CA PHE A 30 9.44 2.94 3.64
C PHE A 30 8.82 4.18 4.26
N SER A 31 9.47 4.75 5.29
CA SER A 31 8.91 5.86 6.07
C SER A 31 9.99 6.88 6.50
N ALA A 32 10.95 7.13 5.60
CA ALA A 32 11.93 8.21 5.81
C ALA A 32 11.26 9.58 5.79
N THR A 33 11.73 10.48 6.63
CA THR A 33 11.23 11.86 6.72
C THR A 33 12.38 12.84 6.73
N LYS A 34 12.31 13.88 5.89
CA LYS A 34 13.20 15.04 5.87
C LYS A 34 12.47 16.33 6.26
N GLY A 35 11.15 16.31 6.21
CA GLY A 35 10.24 17.32 6.73
C GLY A 35 9.58 16.86 8.04
N PHE A 36 8.28 17.11 8.16
CA PHE A 36 7.50 16.72 9.33
C PHE A 36 7.47 15.20 9.52
N ARG A 37 7.67 14.74 10.77
CA ARG A 37 7.56 13.32 11.12
C ARG A 37 6.25 13.05 11.84
N HIS A 38 5.38 12.29 11.20
CA HIS A 38 4.09 11.90 11.78
C HIS A 38 4.25 10.86 12.88
N THR A 39 3.55 11.04 14.00
CA THR A 39 3.55 10.06 15.11
C THR A 39 2.91 8.74 14.70
N SER A 40 1.95 8.78 13.80
CA SER A 40 1.23 7.62 13.25
C SER A 40 2.10 6.64 12.43
N ILE A 41 3.35 6.99 12.11
CA ILE A 41 4.26 6.09 11.38
C ILE A 41 4.46 4.76 12.12
N HIS A 42 4.53 4.79 13.46
CA HIS A 42 4.69 3.56 14.25
C HIS A 42 3.47 2.65 14.09
N GLU A 43 2.27 3.18 14.33
CA GLU A 43 1.01 2.42 14.23
C GLU A 43 0.77 1.95 12.78
N GLY A 44 1.10 2.79 11.80
CA GLY A 44 1.04 2.42 10.38
C GLY A 44 1.94 1.23 10.03
N LYS A 45 3.19 1.20 10.54
CA LYS A 45 4.07 0.03 10.38
C LYS A 45 3.47 -1.22 11.00
N MET A 46 2.96 -1.12 12.24
CA MET A 46 2.35 -2.25 12.95
C MET A 46 1.11 -2.77 12.24
N ALA A 47 0.25 -1.88 11.72
CA ALA A 47 -0.93 -2.23 10.95
C ALA A 47 -0.55 -2.96 9.64
N LEU A 48 0.44 -2.44 8.90
CA LEU A 48 0.91 -3.06 7.65
C LEU A 48 1.57 -4.43 7.88
N LEU A 49 2.33 -4.61 8.97
CA LEU A 49 2.87 -5.90 9.38
C LEU A 49 1.74 -6.90 9.68
N LYS A 50 0.69 -6.47 10.40
CA LYS A 50 -0.48 -7.29 10.72
C LYS A 50 -1.28 -7.65 9.47
N LEU A 51 -1.49 -6.70 8.56
CA LEU A 51 -2.12 -6.94 7.25
C LEU A 51 -1.30 -7.93 6.43
N GLY A 52 0.02 -7.75 6.35
CA GLY A 52 0.92 -8.67 5.65
C GLY A 52 0.80 -10.10 6.19
N LYS A 53 0.81 -10.27 7.52
CA LYS A 53 0.60 -11.57 8.16
C LYS A 53 -0.74 -12.19 7.75
N SER A 54 -1.84 -11.42 7.77
CA SER A 54 -3.18 -11.91 7.39
C SER A 54 -3.29 -12.28 5.91
N MET A 55 -2.53 -11.59 5.05
CA MET A 55 -2.45 -11.84 3.60
C MET A 55 -1.48 -12.98 3.25
N GLY A 56 -0.64 -13.41 4.18
CA GLY A 56 0.42 -14.40 3.95
C GLY A 56 1.60 -13.86 3.14
N ILE A 57 1.83 -12.56 3.17
CA ILE A 57 2.97 -11.87 2.54
C ILE A 57 4.02 -11.47 3.58
N HIS A 58 5.25 -11.28 3.14
CA HIS A 58 6.33 -10.74 3.97
C HIS A 58 6.32 -9.21 3.91
N VAL A 59 6.60 -8.55 5.03
CA VAL A 59 6.68 -7.09 5.12
C VAL A 59 8.02 -6.72 5.76
N ASP A 60 8.85 -6.03 5.00
CA ASP A 60 10.04 -5.36 5.52
C ASP A 60 9.72 -3.88 5.79
N THR A 61 10.35 -3.30 6.80
CA THR A 61 10.24 -1.85 7.10
C THR A 61 11.61 -1.20 7.08
N SER A 62 11.71 0.02 6.58
CA SER A 62 12.96 0.81 6.60
C SER A 62 12.68 2.31 6.63
N GLU A 63 13.60 3.04 7.21
CA GLU A 63 13.71 4.51 7.09
C GLU A 63 15.06 4.89 6.42
N ASP A 64 15.91 3.89 6.17
CA ASP A 64 17.19 4.08 5.52
C ASP A 64 17.03 4.00 3.98
N ALA A 65 17.29 5.12 3.29
CA ALA A 65 17.25 5.21 1.84
C ALA A 65 18.28 4.31 1.12
N ASN A 66 19.26 3.75 1.83
CA ASN A 66 20.20 2.77 1.26
C ASN A 66 19.53 1.45 0.87
N VAL A 67 18.27 1.22 1.23
CA VAL A 67 17.48 0.08 0.69
C VAL A 67 17.22 0.22 -0.81
N PHE A 68 17.22 1.46 -1.35
CA PHE A 68 17.07 1.75 -2.78
C PHE A 68 18.41 1.61 -3.51
N LYS A 69 18.92 0.39 -3.57
CA LYS A 69 20.13 0.03 -4.33
C LYS A 69 19.84 -1.08 -5.33
N LEU A 70 20.64 -1.12 -6.38
CA LEU A 70 20.46 -2.06 -7.48
C LEU A 70 20.32 -3.50 -6.98
N GLY A 71 19.32 -4.20 -7.50
CA GLY A 71 19.01 -5.59 -7.18
C GLY A 71 18.23 -5.80 -5.87
N ASN A 72 18.28 -4.87 -4.92
CA ASN A 72 17.64 -5.06 -3.61
C ASN A 72 16.10 -5.02 -3.69
N LEU A 73 15.53 -4.21 -4.59
CA LEU A 73 14.08 -4.05 -4.71
C LEU A 73 13.40 -5.22 -5.45
N ASN A 74 14.15 -6.06 -6.17
CA ASN A 74 13.60 -7.13 -7.01
C ASN A 74 12.80 -8.19 -6.22
N ARG A 75 13.00 -8.29 -4.91
CA ARG A 75 12.28 -9.20 -4.02
C ARG A 75 10.88 -8.72 -3.66
N TYR A 76 10.59 -7.42 -3.85
CA TYR A 76 9.30 -6.83 -3.48
C TYR A 76 8.33 -6.79 -4.66
N LYS A 77 7.05 -6.94 -4.35
CA LYS A 77 5.94 -6.74 -5.29
C LYS A 77 5.43 -5.32 -5.28
N ALA A 78 5.54 -4.64 -4.14
CA ALA A 78 5.20 -3.23 -4.01
C ALA A 78 6.09 -2.56 -2.96
N ILE A 79 6.23 -1.24 -3.09
CA ILE A 79 6.85 -0.36 -2.11
C ILE A 79 5.76 0.58 -1.59
N VAL A 80 5.65 0.68 -0.26
CA VAL A 80 4.73 1.56 0.44
C VAL A 80 5.51 2.75 0.97
N PHE A 81 5.15 3.96 0.58
CA PHE A 81 5.61 5.19 1.21
C PHE A 81 4.60 5.56 2.30
N LEU A 82 4.96 5.28 3.55
CA LEU A 82 4.15 5.53 4.72
C LEU A 82 4.54 6.86 5.34
N SER A 83 3.72 7.88 5.14
CA SER A 83 3.90 9.23 5.69
C SER A 83 5.33 9.76 5.51
N THR A 84 5.92 9.52 4.33
CA THR A 84 7.21 10.07 3.94
C THR A 84 7.10 11.58 3.70
N THR A 85 8.16 12.35 3.97
CA THR A 85 8.18 13.81 3.77
C THR A 85 9.52 14.32 3.28
N GLY A 86 9.49 15.32 2.39
CA GLY A 86 10.67 15.98 1.85
C GLY A 86 11.44 15.16 0.81
N ASN A 87 12.62 15.59 0.41
CA ASN A 87 13.46 14.92 -0.59
C ASN A 87 14.28 13.81 0.10
N ILE A 88 13.78 12.59 0.07
CA ILE A 88 14.28 11.44 0.83
C ILE A 88 15.18 10.51 0.02
N LEU A 89 15.22 10.66 -1.31
CA LEU A 89 16.04 9.86 -2.22
C LEU A 89 17.03 10.75 -2.98
N ASN A 90 18.26 10.32 -3.15
CA ASN A 90 19.17 10.92 -4.10
C ASN A 90 18.91 10.39 -5.53
N GLU A 91 19.53 11.00 -6.56
CA GLU A 91 19.33 10.67 -7.98
C GLU A 91 19.54 9.18 -8.29
N THR A 92 20.57 8.56 -7.69
CA THR A 92 20.85 7.12 -7.88
C THR A 92 19.71 6.28 -7.31
N GLN A 93 19.22 6.60 -6.12
CA GLN A 93 18.12 5.91 -5.46
C GLN A 93 16.79 6.13 -6.19
N GLN A 94 16.56 7.35 -6.70
CA GLN A 94 15.43 7.68 -7.58
C GLN A 94 15.45 6.80 -8.83
N GLY A 95 16.60 6.69 -9.51
CA GLY A 95 16.77 5.82 -10.68
C GLY A 95 16.48 4.35 -10.39
N VAL A 96 16.89 3.83 -9.23
CA VAL A 96 16.60 2.45 -8.80
C VAL A 96 15.09 2.26 -8.55
N PHE A 97 14.44 3.20 -7.89
CA PHE A 97 12.99 3.15 -7.64
C PHE A 97 12.20 3.26 -8.95
N GLN A 98 12.58 4.17 -9.84
CA GLN A 98 11.96 4.31 -11.15
C GLN A 98 12.06 3.02 -11.97
N ASN A 99 13.21 2.38 -11.99
CA ASN A 99 13.40 1.09 -12.66
C ASN A 99 12.54 -0.02 -12.04
N PHE A 100 12.37 -0.04 -10.71
CA PHE A 100 11.47 -0.97 -10.04
C PHE A 100 10.03 -0.83 -10.55
N ILE A 101 9.51 0.40 -10.64
CA ILE A 101 8.16 0.67 -11.17
C ILE A 101 8.06 0.28 -12.64
N ARG A 102 9.03 0.66 -13.50
CA ARG A 102 9.08 0.32 -14.93
C ARG A 102 9.02 -1.18 -15.19
N ASN A 103 9.58 -1.96 -14.29
CA ASN A 103 9.56 -3.43 -14.36
C ASN A 103 8.29 -4.06 -13.75
N GLY A 104 7.22 -3.27 -13.57
CA GLY A 104 5.93 -3.75 -13.09
C GLY A 104 5.76 -3.76 -11.58
N GLY A 105 6.66 -3.12 -10.84
CA GLY A 105 6.54 -2.92 -9.39
C GLY A 105 5.34 -2.08 -9.01
N GLY A 106 4.78 -2.31 -7.81
CA GLY A 106 3.68 -1.53 -7.27
C GLY A 106 4.15 -0.41 -6.35
N PHE A 107 3.37 0.66 -6.31
CA PHE A 107 3.52 1.77 -5.38
C PHE A 107 2.24 1.95 -4.56
N VAL A 108 2.40 2.19 -3.25
CA VAL A 108 1.31 2.62 -2.36
C VAL A 108 1.78 3.85 -1.61
N GLY A 109 1.11 4.97 -1.82
CA GLY A 109 1.32 6.19 -1.05
C GLY A 109 0.27 6.31 0.06
N ILE A 110 0.71 6.58 1.28
CA ILE A 110 -0.17 6.79 2.44
C ILE A 110 0.12 8.17 3.00
N HIS A 111 -0.93 8.97 3.14
CA HIS A 111 -0.95 10.29 3.75
C HIS A 111 0.13 11.20 3.16
N ALA A 112 1.19 11.52 3.91
CA ALA A 112 2.23 12.46 3.50
C ALA A 112 3.12 11.96 2.34
N ALA A 113 2.83 10.83 1.71
CA ALA A 113 3.53 10.45 0.48
C ALA A 113 3.40 11.50 -0.63
N THR A 114 2.39 12.38 -0.60
CA THR A 114 2.25 13.56 -1.49
C THR A 114 3.08 14.76 -1.06
N ASP A 115 3.61 14.78 0.18
CA ASP A 115 4.55 15.77 0.73
C ASP A 115 6.02 15.32 0.55
N THR A 116 6.29 14.60 -0.54
CA THR A 116 7.56 13.92 -0.79
C THR A 116 8.05 14.21 -2.19
N GLU A 117 9.40 14.38 -2.36
CA GLU A 117 10.08 14.49 -3.66
C GLU A 117 9.46 15.57 -4.58
N TYR A 118 9.25 16.77 -4.05
CA TYR A 118 8.61 17.87 -4.78
C TYR A 118 9.31 18.22 -6.10
N ASP A 119 10.64 18.11 -6.13
CA ASP A 119 11.47 18.48 -7.26
C ASP A 119 11.63 17.35 -8.28
N TRP A 120 10.94 16.23 -8.08
CA TRP A 120 10.99 15.07 -8.98
C TRP A 120 9.67 14.85 -9.73
N PRO A 121 9.50 15.44 -10.94
CA PRO A 121 8.24 15.40 -11.68
C PRO A 121 7.72 13.99 -11.99
N TRP A 122 8.63 13.03 -12.14
CA TRP A 122 8.27 11.62 -12.35
C TRP A 122 7.52 11.06 -11.13
N TYR A 123 8.02 11.33 -9.91
CA TYR A 123 7.37 10.90 -8.67
C TYR A 123 6.03 11.59 -8.46
N ASN A 124 5.94 12.89 -8.78
CA ASN A 124 4.70 13.64 -8.67
C ASN A 124 3.59 13.05 -9.54
N LYS A 125 3.94 12.54 -10.73
CA LYS A 125 3.00 11.80 -11.58
C LYS A 125 2.69 10.41 -11.06
N LEU A 126 3.66 9.72 -10.43
CA LEU A 126 3.45 8.41 -9.82
C LEU A 126 2.47 8.50 -8.65
N VAL A 127 2.68 9.43 -7.71
CA VAL A 127 1.82 9.61 -6.52
C VAL A 127 0.50 10.29 -6.86
N GLY A 128 0.49 11.21 -7.83
CA GLY A 128 -0.69 11.75 -8.46
C GLY A 128 -1.05 13.19 -8.12
N ALA A 129 -0.54 13.70 -7.01
CA ALA A 129 -0.72 15.08 -6.58
C ALA A 129 0.42 15.50 -5.65
N GLN A 130 0.55 16.78 -5.41
CA GLN A 130 1.41 17.32 -4.37
C GLN A 130 0.57 17.90 -3.23
N PHE A 131 1.02 17.69 -2.00
CA PHE A 131 0.48 18.37 -0.84
C PHE A 131 0.64 19.89 -0.97
N ASP A 132 -0.39 20.63 -0.60
CA ASP A 132 -0.36 22.09 -0.56
C ASP A 132 -0.46 22.61 0.88
N SER A 133 -1.53 22.23 1.56
CA SER A 133 -1.83 22.66 2.93
C SER A 133 -2.85 21.73 3.56
N HIS A 134 -3.13 21.93 4.84
CA HIS A 134 -4.21 21.25 5.55
C HIS A 134 -4.82 22.20 6.59
N PRO A 135 -6.11 22.07 6.96
CA PRO A 135 -6.68 22.66 8.16
C PRO A 135 -6.31 21.82 9.40
N GLU A 136 -6.79 22.23 10.57
CA GLU A 136 -6.77 21.40 11.77
C GLU A 136 -7.47 20.05 11.54
N GLN A 137 -7.02 19.01 12.22
CA GLN A 137 -7.63 17.68 12.18
C GLN A 137 -9.10 17.76 12.60
N GLN A 138 -9.98 17.13 11.86
CA GLN A 138 -11.41 17.16 12.13
C GLN A 138 -12.14 16.00 11.47
N GLU A 139 -13.36 15.74 11.91
CA GLU A 139 -14.23 14.77 11.28
C GLU A 139 -14.81 15.31 9.99
N ALA A 140 -14.79 14.51 8.93
CA ALA A 140 -15.45 14.81 7.66
C ALA A 140 -16.15 13.59 7.07
N GLU A 141 -17.03 13.81 6.10
CA GLU A 141 -17.70 12.75 5.36
C GLU A 141 -16.89 12.34 4.14
N LEU A 142 -16.63 11.06 4.02
CA LEU A 142 -16.00 10.41 2.88
C LEU A 142 -17.07 9.81 1.98
N ASN A 143 -16.94 10.01 0.66
CA ASN A 143 -17.80 9.46 -0.37
C ASN A 143 -17.02 8.45 -1.22
N VAL A 144 -17.49 7.20 -1.28
CA VAL A 144 -16.95 6.18 -2.17
C VAL A 144 -17.47 6.42 -3.59
N THR A 145 -16.58 6.72 -4.53
CA THR A 145 -16.95 7.03 -5.93
C THR A 145 -16.89 5.82 -6.86
N ASP A 146 -16.12 4.78 -6.49
CA ASP A 146 -16.06 3.49 -7.19
C ASP A 146 -16.14 2.33 -6.17
N SER A 147 -17.34 1.80 -5.98
CA SER A 147 -17.60 0.68 -5.05
C SER A 147 -17.19 -0.70 -5.58
N LEU A 148 -16.78 -0.80 -6.85
CA LEU A 148 -16.34 -2.04 -7.48
C LEU A 148 -14.83 -2.26 -7.37
N PHE A 149 -14.07 -1.19 -7.15
CA PHE A 149 -12.64 -1.28 -6.98
C PHE A 149 -12.27 -2.03 -5.70
N ILE A 150 -11.18 -2.82 -5.75
CA ILE A 150 -10.84 -3.74 -4.66
C ILE A 150 -10.57 -3.05 -3.32
N ALA A 151 -10.09 -1.79 -3.33
CA ALA A 151 -9.80 -1.02 -2.11
C ALA A 151 -11.05 -0.37 -1.49
N THR A 152 -12.16 -0.31 -2.22
CA THR A 152 -13.43 0.29 -1.75
C THR A 152 -14.56 -0.72 -1.73
N LYS A 153 -14.32 -1.91 -2.28
CA LYS A 153 -15.31 -2.99 -2.31
C LYS A 153 -15.70 -3.43 -0.89
N GLY A 154 -16.98 -3.25 -0.59
CA GLY A 154 -17.54 -3.59 0.73
C GLY A 154 -17.42 -2.49 1.78
N LEU A 155 -16.90 -1.32 1.41
CA LEU A 155 -17.02 -0.13 2.24
C LEU A 155 -18.42 0.47 2.11
N PRO A 156 -18.93 1.19 3.14
CA PRO A 156 -20.14 2.01 3.01
C PRO A 156 -19.97 3.04 1.88
N ALA A 157 -21.07 3.41 1.22
CA ALA A 157 -21.06 4.47 0.19
C ALA A 157 -20.58 5.82 0.78
N GLN A 158 -20.91 6.04 2.05
CA GLN A 158 -20.49 7.20 2.83
C GLN A 158 -20.09 6.74 4.23
N TRP A 159 -19.07 7.39 4.81
CA TRP A 159 -18.66 7.18 6.20
C TRP A 159 -18.02 8.43 6.78
N ARG A 160 -18.15 8.63 8.08
CA ARG A 160 -17.45 9.72 8.77
C ARG A 160 -16.12 9.21 9.29
N HIS A 161 -15.08 10.05 9.15
CA HIS A 161 -13.74 9.75 9.60
C HIS A 161 -13.08 11.00 10.16
N PHE A 162 -12.33 10.84 11.24
CA PHE A 162 -11.50 11.89 11.83
C PHE A 162 -10.08 11.73 11.33
N ASP A 163 -9.58 12.73 10.60
CA ASP A 163 -8.21 12.71 10.06
C ASP A 163 -7.74 14.15 9.76
N GLU A 164 -6.58 14.29 9.13
CA GLU A 164 -6.08 15.53 8.57
C GLU A 164 -6.37 15.58 7.08
N TRP A 165 -7.12 16.56 6.63
CA TRP A 165 -7.59 16.66 5.25
C TRP A 165 -6.63 17.49 4.42
N TYR A 166 -5.80 16.83 3.62
CA TYR A 166 -4.85 17.47 2.72
C TYR A 166 -5.54 18.16 1.56
N ASN A 167 -5.23 19.44 1.38
CA ASN A 167 -5.46 20.15 0.13
C ASN A 167 -4.31 19.87 -0.83
N PHE A 168 -4.61 19.70 -2.10
CA PHE A 168 -3.65 19.30 -3.12
C PHE A 168 -3.46 20.39 -4.18
N LYS A 169 -2.22 20.48 -4.69
CA LYS A 169 -1.83 21.23 -5.88
C LYS A 169 -1.17 20.30 -6.90
N ASN A 170 -0.95 20.78 -8.13
CA ASN A 170 -0.25 20.06 -9.20
C ASN A 170 -0.76 18.62 -9.37
N TYR A 171 -2.08 18.45 -9.35
CA TYR A 171 -2.73 17.14 -9.43
C TYR A 171 -2.97 16.70 -10.87
N TYR A 172 -3.02 15.37 -11.09
CA TYR A 172 -3.16 14.72 -12.40
C TYR A 172 -4.46 13.90 -12.48
N TRP A 173 -5.55 14.36 -11.86
CA TRP A 173 -6.78 13.59 -11.65
C TRP A 173 -7.44 13.10 -12.93
N ASP A 174 -7.32 13.82 -14.05
CA ASP A 174 -7.85 13.40 -15.36
C ASP A 174 -7.25 12.08 -15.85
N SER A 175 -6.04 11.76 -15.42
CA SER A 175 -5.35 10.51 -15.78
C SER A 175 -5.52 9.40 -14.75
N MET A 176 -6.30 9.62 -13.69
CA MET A 176 -6.45 8.72 -12.55
C MET A 176 -7.87 8.21 -12.39
N LYS A 177 -8.01 7.10 -11.67
CA LYS A 177 -9.29 6.58 -11.22
C LYS A 177 -9.48 6.96 -9.75
N ILE A 178 -10.36 7.94 -9.53
CA ILE A 178 -10.72 8.39 -8.18
C ILE A 178 -11.66 7.38 -7.57
N VAL A 179 -11.38 6.94 -6.35
CA VAL A 179 -12.18 5.92 -5.65
C VAL A 179 -12.84 6.45 -4.37
N MET A 180 -12.34 7.60 -3.88
CA MET A 180 -12.91 8.25 -2.69
C MET A 180 -12.66 9.76 -2.73
N THR A 181 -13.67 10.53 -2.32
CA THR A 181 -13.59 11.98 -2.13
C THR A 181 -13.98 12.33 -0.70
N VAL A 182 -13.55 13.49 -0.21
CA VAL A 182 -14.09 14.10 1.02
C VAL A 182 -15.06 15.21 0.65
N ASP A 183 -16.16 15.32 1.40
CA ASP A 183 -17.13 16.40 1.22
C ASP A 183 -16.71 17.65 2.02
N GLU A 184 -16.24 18.68 1.32
CA GLU A 184 -15.80 19.95 1.94
C GLU A 184 -16.92 20.71 2.67
N ASN A 185 -18.20 20.40 2.45
CA ASN A 185 -19.29 21.00 3.22
C ASN A 185 -19.38 20.43 4.65
N THR A 186 -18.71 19.32 4.94
CA THR A 186 -18.77 18.63 6.24
C THR A 186 -17.62 18.97 7.17
N TYR A 187 -16.63 19.75 6.71
CA TYR A 187 -15.50 20.22 7.50
C TYR A 187 -15.06 21.63 7.07
N LYS A 188 -14.09 22.23 7.74
CA LYS A 188 -13.60 23.59 7.46
C LYS A 188 -12.19 23.58 6.91
N GLY A 189 -11.91 24.44 5.92
CA GLY A 189 -10.57 24.68 5.39
C GLY A 189 -10.19 23.86 4.16
N GLY A 190 -11.15 23.18 3.53
CA GLY A 190 -10.99 22.58 2.21
C GLY A 190 -10.74 23.64 1.14
N LYS A 191 -9.89 23.33 0.15
CA LYS A 191 -9.49 24.22 -0.94
C LYS A 191 -9.55 23.57 -2.32
N ASN A 192 -9.97 22.31 -2.42
CA ASN A 192 -10.12 21.61 -3.70
C ASN A 192 -11.56 21.65 -4.25
N GLY A 193 -12.51 22.21 -3.46
CA GLY A 193 -13.89 22.48 -3.88
C GLY A 193 -14.78 21.24 -3.90
N ASN A 194 -15.81 21.28 -4.76
CA ASN A 194 -16.83 20.22 -4.81
C ASN A 194 -16.31 18.85 -5.24
N PHE A 195 -15.12 18.78 -5.80
CA PHE A 195 -14.46 17.54 -6.17
C PHE A 195 -13.09 17.49 -5.50
N HIS A 196 -13.06 16.89 -4.31
CA HIS A 196 -11.86 16.76 -3.50
C HIS A 196 -11.46 15.28 -3.34
N PRO A 197 -10.69 14.71 -4.29
CA PRO A 197 -10.17 13.35 -4.18
C PRO A 197 -9.26 13.18 -2.98
N VAL A 198 -9.45 12.07 -2.24
CA VAL A 198 -8.59 11.66 -1.12
C VAL A 198 -8.05 10.25 -1.30
N SER A 199 -8.51 9.52 -2.33
CA SER A 199 -7.90 8.24 -2.72
C SER A 199 -8.11 7.96 -4.20
N TRP A 200 -7.06 7.43 -4.85
CA TRP A 200 -7.04 7.13 -6.28
C TRP A 200 -6.04 6.03 -6.63
N TYR A 201 -6.17 5.52 -7.85
CA TYR A 201 -5.22 4.59 -8.43
C TYR A 201 -5.03 4.83 -9.93
N HIS A 202 -3.90 4.40 -10.47
CA HIS A 202 -3.64 4.37 -11.90
C HIS A 202 -2.48 3.42 -12.24
N ASN A 203 -2.32 3.14 -13.54
CA ASN A 203 -1.10 2.55 -14.05
C ASN A 203 -0.14 3.67 -14.44
N TYR A 204 1.11 3.55 -14.07
CA TYR A 204 2.12 4.55 -14.39
C TYR A 204 3.47 3.90 -14.67
N ASP A 205 4.10 4.29 -15.78
CA ASP A 205 5.46 3.90 -16.20
C ASP A 205 5.74 2.39 -16.06
N GLY A 206 4.78 1.54 -16.45
CA GLY A 206 4.87 0.08 -16.37
C GLY A 206 4.37 -0.54 -15.07
N GLY A 207 4.25 0.22 -14.00
CA GLY A 207 3.78 -0.23 -12.69
C GLY A 207 2.35 0.18 -12.34
N ARG A 208 2.00 0.03 -11.06
CA ARG A 208 0.69 0.37 -10.50
C ARG A 208 0.86 1.28 -9.30
N SER A 209 0.09 2.35 -9.26
CA SER A 209 0.08 3.30 -8.16
C SER A 209 -1.30 3.32 -7.49
N PHE A 210 -1.31 3.29 -6.18
CA PHE A 210 -2.45 3.54 -5.32
C PHE A 210 -2.07 4.58 -4.27
N TYR A 211 -2.96 5.52 -4.00
CA TYR A 211 -2.77 6.53 -2.97
C TYR A 211 -4.01 6.67 -2.10
N THR A 212 -3.79 6.97 -0.82
CA THR A 212 -4.81 7.41 0.13
C THR A 212 -4.27 8.53 1.02
N ALA A 213 -5.04 9.61 1.16
CA ALA A 213 -4.71 10.74 2.03
C ALA A 213 -4.94 10.45 3.51
N LEU A 214 -5.70 9.40 3.83
CA LEU A 214 -5.98 8.98 5.20
C LEU A 214 -4.72 8.45 5.88
N GLY A 215 -4.65 8.53 7.21
CA GLY A 215 -3.58 7.94 8.00
C GLY A 215 -2.68 8.95 8.72
N HIS A 216 -3.14 10.20 8.91
CA HIS A 216 -2.46 11.14 9.78
C HIS A 216 -2.51 10.70 11.24
N THR A 217 -3.68 10.25 11.70
CA THR A 217 -3.89 9.89 13.10
C THR A 217 -3.48 8.43 13.37
N GLU A 218 -3.06 8.16 14.60
CA GLU A 218 -2.74 6.80 15.06
C GLU A 218 -3.98 5.91 15.05
N GLU A 219 -5.14 6.47 15.41
CA GLU A 219 -6.44 5.80 15.45
C GLU A 219 -6.89 5.32 14.07
N SER A 220 -6.54 6.03 13.00
CA SER A 220 -6.82 5.60 11.62
C SER A 220 -6.31 4.18 11.36
N PHE A 221 -5.13 3.82 11.89
CA PHE A 221 -4.54 2.49 11.72
C PHE A 221 -5.17 1.39 12.58
N SER A 222 -6.18 1.72 13.40
CA SER A 222 -7.05 0.76 14.10
C SER A 222 -8.46 0.71 13.50
N ASN A 223 -8.83 1.65 12.62
CA ASN A 223 -10.14 1.71 11.98
C ASN A 223 -10.32 0.57 10.96
N PRO A 224 -11.32 -0.32 11.11
CA PRO A 224 -11.49 -1.49 10.25
C PRO A 224 -11.80 -1.13 8.78
N LEU A 225 -12.48 -0.01 8.52
CA LEU A 225 -12.79 0.44 7.16
C LEU A 225 -11.52 0.94 6.46
N PHE A 226 -10.69 1.73 7.16
CA PHE A 226 -9.41 2.16 6.62
C PHE A 226 -8.44 0.99 6.41
N LEU A 227 -8.38 0.03 7.33
CA LEU A 227 -7.56 -1.18 7.16
C LEU A 227 -8.02 -2.03 5.96
N ALA A 228 -9.33 -2.15 5.72
CA ALA A 228 -9.87 -2.82 4.54
C ALA A 228 -9.47 -2.07 3.25
N HIS A 229 -9.55 -0.74 3.26
CA HIS A 229 -9.11 0.13 2.18
C HIS A 229 -7.63 -0.07 1.84
N LEU A 230 -6.76 -0.01 2.86
CA LEU A 230 -5.32 -0.25 2.70
C LEU A 230 -5.02 -1.66 2.15
N GLN A 231 -5.72 -2.69 2.67
CA GLN A 231 -5.56 -4.05 2.17
C GLN A 231 -5.88 -4.16 0.69
N GLY A 232 -6.97 -3.54 0.24
CA GLY A 232 -7.35 -3.51 -1.16
C GLY A 232 -6.33 -2.77 -2.03
N GLY A 233 -5.83 -1.62 -1.57
CA GLY A 233 -4.76 -0.87 -2.23
C GLY A 233 -3.48 -1.69 -2.41
N LEU A 234 -3.05 -2.40 -1.37
CA LEU A 234 -1.92 -3.33 -1.43
C LEU A 234 -2.14 -4.45 -2.45
N ILE A 235 -3.34 -5.07 -2.45
CA ILE A 235 -3.69 -6.13 -3.41
C ILE A 235 -3.59 -5.61 -4.85
N TYR A 236 -4.12 -4.42 -5.12
CA TYR A 236 -4.04 -3.78 -6.43
C TYR A 236 -2.59 -3.50 -6.83
N ALA A 237 -1.84 -2.80 -5.99
CA ALA A 237 -0.46 -2.40 -6.28
C ALA A 237 0.44 -3.62 -6.55
N MET A 238 0.36 -4.65 -5.72
CA MET A 238 1.12 -5.89 -5.90
C MET A 238 0.71 -6.73 -7.11
N ASN A 239 -0.38 -6.42 -7.81
CA ASN A 239 -1.01 -7.35 -8.77
C ASN A 239 -1.26 -8.74 -8.14
N TYR A 240 -1.68 -8.74 -6.89
CA TYR A 240 -1.73 -9.95 -6.09
C TYR A 240 -2.96 -10.79 -6.45
N LYS A 241 -2.73 -11.86 -7.20
CA LYS A 241 -3.75 -12.89 -7.43
C LYS A 241 -3.66 -13.90 -6.29
N LYS A 242 -4.59 -13.86 -5.35
CA LYS A 242 -4.67 -14.84 -4.27
C LYS A 242 -4.84 -16.24 -4.89
N GLY A 243 -3.81 -17.08 -4.80
CA GLY A 243 -4.00 -18.52 -5.01
C GLY A 243 -5.10 -18.98 -4.03
N LYS A 244 -5.97 -19.93 -4.44
CA LYS A 244 -7.21 -20.39 -3.78
C LYS A 244 -7.12 -20.65 -2.26
N GLN A 245 -6.69 -19.69 -1.46
CA GLN A 245 -6.82 -19.71 -0.01
C GLN A 245 -8.07 -18.92 0.39
N LYS A 246 -8.95 -19.56 1.16
CA LYS A 246 -10.19 -18.99 1.69
C LYS A 246 -9.91 -17.63 2.34
N ILE A 247 -10.55 -16.58 1.83
CA ILE A 247 -10.63 -15.28 2.52
C ILE A 247 -11.44 -15.55 3.78
N ASN A 248 -10.79 -15.60 4.94
CA ASN A 248 -11.51 -15.56 6.20
C ASN A 248 -12.23 -14.20 6.25
N LYS A 249 -13.54 -14.26 6.31
CA LYS A 249 -14.44 -13.11 6.50
C LYS A 249 -13.98 -12.36 7.75
N MET A 250 -13.32 -11.22 7.58
CA MET A 250 -12.96 -10.31 8.66
C MET A 250 -13.84 -9.06 8.71
N VAL A 251 -15.04 -9.11 8.20
CA VAL A 251 -16.02 -8.06 8.48
C VAL A 251 -17.39 -8.69 8.57
N ASN A 252 -17.75 -9.19 9.76
CA ASN A 252 -19.12 -9.16 10.21
C ASN A 252 -19.25 -7.88 11.06
N VAL A 253 -19.51 -6.75 10.44
CA VAL A 253 -20.05 -5.59 11.13
C VAL A 253 -21.55 -5.84 11.24
N LYS A 254 -21.98 -6.23 12.45
CA LYS A 254 -23.38 -6.09 12.87
C LYS A 254 -23.61 -4.69 13.38
#